data_3e2d132d23ad917977e338bcd15584b3
#
_entry.id   3e2d132d23ad917977e338bcd15584b3
#
_cell.length_a   1.000
_cell.length_b   1.000
_cell.length_c   1.000
_cell.angle_alpha   90.00
_cell.angle_beta   90.00
_cell.angle_gamma   90.00
#
_symmetry.space_group_name_H-M   'P 1'
#
loop_
_entity.id
_entity.type
_entity.pdbx_description
1 polymer ?
#
loop_
_entity_poly.entity_id
_entity_poly.type
_entity_poly.pdbx_seq_one_letter_code
_entity_poly.pdbx_strand_id
1 'polypeptide(L)'
;MYHIEYAALNYYHSPISDECLCIGILFHNVTTGRRDFKYISNFQRFHAFDDEADVDFVKLYLRGIKEEVETSVFNFNKEFKLEAYIKVYANEFRFSSVKSLNVDEKENYVEDLSKIYLKYDLAKSQRLNGNEEKKLIRRVLEANSLEYSTQKVSGPYKDEISFDYQVGNVCIKLFSFKGKNLKRVIGSARQWSFVADEIGEQKKVVFIYDSDYEDISNLDIIIKILSKNAKVLKLDEGMDYILKQCS
;
A
#
# COMPACT_ATOMS: atom_id res chain seq x y z
N MET A 1 -2.93 11.82 19.36
CA MET A 1 -3.20 11.30 17.99
C MET A 1 -2.58 12.27 17.00
N TYR A 2 -1.80 11.80 16.05
CA TYR A 2 -1.15 12.61 15.02
C TYR A 2 -1.90 12.53 13.71
N HIS A 3 -2.06 13.66 13.03
CA HIS A 3 -2.53 13.70 11.64
C HIS A 3 -1.32 13.69 10.72
N ILE A 4 -1.22 12.65 9.87
CA ILE A 4 -0.10 12.41 8.97
C ILE A 4 -0.58 12.53 7.53
N GLU A 5 0.07 13.40 6.76
CA GLU A 5 -0.01 13.42 5.31
C GLU A 5 1.20 12.70 4.72
N TYR A 6 1.02 11.98 3.63
CA TYR A 6 2.13 11.32 2.94
C TYR A 6 1.87 11.16 1.45
N ALA A 7 2.97 11.01 0.68
CA ALA A 7 2.93 10.76 -0.74
C ALA A 7 4.09 9.83 -1.14
N ALA A 8 3.81 8.85 -2.00
CA ALA A 8 4.84 7.95 -2.54
C ALA A 8 5.53 8.60 -3.74
N LEU A 9 6.87 8.56 -3.77
CA LEU A 9 7.68 8.97 -4.91
C LEU A 9 7.87 7.78 -5.83
N ASN A 10 7.37 7.91 -7.06
CA ASN A 10 7.47 6.91 -8.11
C ASN A 10 8.44 7.37 -9.20
N TYR A 11 9.25 6.43 -9.67
CA TYR A 11 10.09 6.59 -10.85
C TYR A 11 9.42 5.96 -12.07
N TYR A 12 9.35 6.72 -13.15
CA TYR A 12 8.82 6.33 -14.45
C TYR A 12 9.97 6.32 -15.46
N HIS A 13 10.28 5.17 -16.06
CA HIS A 13 11.32 5.09 -17.10
C HIS A 13 10.92 5.77 -18.41
N SER A 14 9.62 5.99 -18.61
CA SER A 14 9.08 6.63 -19.81
C SER A 14 7.90 7.53 -19.49
N PRO A 15 7.77 8.70 -20.12
CA PRO A 15 6.61 9.58 -19.95
C PRO A 15 5.32 9.00 -20.57
N ILE A 16 5.42 7.99 -21.44
CA ILE A 16 4.30 7.38 -22.18
C ILE A 16 3.77 6.15 -21.44
N SER A 17 4.64 5.45 -20.71
CA SER A 17 4.27 4.26 -19.94
C SER A 17 3.77 4.65 -18.55
N ASP A 18 2.67 4.01 -18.11
CA ASP A 18 2.20 4.12 -16.73
C ASP A 18 2.98 3.20 -15.77
N GLU A 19 3.96 2.44 -16.32
CA GLU A 19 4.80 1.57 -15.51
C GLU A 19 5.74 2.40 -14.63
N CYS A 20 5.70 2.14 -13.33
CA CYS A 20 6.51 2.88 -12.38
C CYS A 20 7.02 1.99 -11.25
N LEU A 21 8.09 2.45 -10.62
CA LEU A 21 8.67 1.85 -9.43
C LEU A 21 8.59 2.85 -8.27
N CYS A 22 7.96 2.46 -7.17
CA CYS A 22 8.00 3.26 -5.95
C CYS A 22 9.42 3.22 -5.36
N ILE A 23 10.05 4.39 -5.25
CA ILE A 23 11.45 4.55 -4.81
C ILE A 23 11.59 5.38 -3.53
N GLY A 24 10.51 6.03 -3.09
CA GLY A 24 10.52 6.81 -1.86
C GLY A 24 9.12 7.08 -1.34
N ILE A 25 9.05 7.57 -0.12
CA ILE A 25 7.81 8.03 0.52
C ILE A 25 8.13 9.22 1.42
N LEU A 26 7.38 10.30 1.22
CA LEU A 26 7.48 11.53 1.97
C LEU A 26 6.35 11.62 2.97
N PHE A 27 6.68 11.92 4.21
CA PHE A 27 5.75 12.08 5.34
C PHE A 27 5.78 13.53 5.85
N HIS A 28 4.62 14.03 6.18
CA HIS A 28 4.41 15.28 6.91
C HIS A 28 3.48 15.04 8.08
N ASN A 29 4.00 15.10 9.29
CA ASN A 29 3.18 15.12 10.49
C ASN A 29 2.63 16.54 10.68
N VAL A 30 1.42 16.77 10.25
CA VAL A 30 0.75 18.10 10.30
C VAL A 30 0.62 18.60 11.74
N THR A 31 0.44 17.68 12.70
CA THR A 31 0.29 18.02 14.12
C THR A 31 1.58 18.58 14.74
N THR A 32 2.73 18.02 14.35
CA THR A 32 4.03 18.40 14.95
C THR A 32 4.92 19.23 14.02
N GLY A 33 4.58 19.29 12.72
CA GLY A 33 5.41 19.90 11.70
C GLY A 33 6.61 19.04 11.28
N ARG A 34 6.77 17.83 11.84
CA ARG A 34 7.87 16.92 11.50
C ARG A 34 7.69 16.38 10.09
N ARG A 35 8.79 16.31 9.34
CA ARG A 35 8.85 15.76 7.99
C ARG A 35 9.92 14.67 7.94
N ASP A 36 9.62 13.57 7.28
CA ASP A 36 10.53 12.46 7.10
C ASP A 36 10.46 12.00 5.64
N PHE A 37 11.60 11.69 5.02
CA PHE A 37 11.66 11.08 3.71
C PHE A 37 12.41 9.76 3.77
N LYS A 38 11.72 8.68 3.45
CA LYS A 38 12.28 7.33 3.31
C LYS A 38 12.37 6.98 1.85
N TYR A 39 13.49 6.41 1.43
CA TYR A 39 13.69 5.94 0.07
C TYR A 39 14.45 4.62 0.05
N ILE A 40 14.46 3.96 -1.10
CA ILE A 40 15.12 2.66 -1.29
C ILE A 40 16.60 2.75 -0.95
N SER A 41 17.12 1.71 -0.30
CA SER A 41 18.55 1.53 0.01
C SER A 41 19.22 0.55 -0.96
N ASN A 42 18.44 -0.42 -1.48
CA ASN A 42 18.91 -1.42 -2.43
C ASN A 42 18.47 -1.06 -3.86
N PHE A 43 19.43 -0.60 -4.66
CA PHE A 43 19.19 -0.18 -6.04
C PHE A 43 19.23 -1.32 -7.07
N GLN A 44 19.41 -2.57 -6.68
CA GLN A 44 19.43 -3.70 -7.64
C GLN A 44 18.11 -3.82 -8.41
N ARG A 45 16.98 -3.63 -7.71
CA ARG A 45 15.67 -3.67 -8.36
C ARG A 45 15.44 -2.45 -9.25
N PHE A 46 15.92 -1.29 -8.85
CA PHE A 46 15.85 -0.08 -9.65
C PHE A 46 16.61 -0.28 -10.96
N HIS A 47 17.87 -0.76 -10.90
CA HIS A 47 18.66 -1.07 -12.08
C HIS A 47 18.08 -2.19 -12.96
N ALA A 48 17.37 -3.16 -12.36
CA ALA A 48 16.66 -4.19 -13.13
C ALA A 48 15.37 -3.67 -13.79
N PHE A 49 14.79 -2.58 -13.27
CA PHE A 49 13.63 -1.92 -13.84
C PHE A 49 14.01 -0.97 -14.98
N ASP A 50 15.14 -0.28 -14.83
CA ASP A 50 15.71 0.62 -15.82
C ASP A 50 17.25 0.51 -15.77
N ASP A 51 17.82 -0.22 -16.74
CA ASP A 51 19.26 -0.47 -16.85
C ASP A 51 20.02 0.67 -17.56
N GLU A 52 19.30 1.61 -18.17
CA GLU A 52 19.86 2.82 -18.78
C GLU A 52 19.97 3.98 -17.79
N ALA A 53 19.26 3.91 -16.65
CA ALA A 53 19.26 4.98 -15.66
C ALA A 53 20.58 5.10 -14.89
N ASP A 54 21.05 6.31 -14.69
CA ASP A 54 22.21 6.59 -13.84
C ASP A 54 21.83 6.44 -12.35
N VAL A 55 22.17 5.28 -11.79
CA VAL A 55 21.90 4.95 -10.39
C VAL A 55 22.54 5.93 -9.41
N ASP A 56 23.73 6.47 -9.72
CA ASP A 56 24.43 7.39 -8.82
C ASP A 56 23.79 8.77 -8.83
N PHE A 57 23.30 9.21 -9.98
CA PHE A 57 22.46 10.40 -10.08
C PHE A 57 21.16 10.22 -9.25
N VAL A 58 20.48 9.10 -9.36
CA VAL A 58 19.24 8.84 -8.60
C VAL A 58 19.51 8.82 -7.10
N LYS A 59 20.60 8.20 -6.65
CA LYS A 59 21.00 8.24 -5.23
C LYS A 59 21.23 9.67 -4.73
N LEU A 60 21.95 10.48 -5.53
CA LEU A 60 22.21 11.88 -5.20
C LEU A 60 20.90 12.68 -5.12
N TYR A 61 20.01 12.46 -6.09
CA TYR A 61 18.71 13.12 -6.16
C TYR A 61 17.83 12.80 -4.94
N LEU A 62 17.72 11.51 -4.57
CA LEU A 62 16.96 11.08 -3.40
C LEU A 62 17.55 11.61 -2.09
N ARG A 63 18.88 11.68 -1.99
CA ARG A 63 19.55 12.31 -0.84
C ARG A 63 19.24 13.80 -0.77
N GLY A 64 19.24 14.50 -1.91
CA GLY A 64 18.88 15.92 -1.98
C GLY A 64 17.47 16.18 -1.48
N ILE A 65 16.48 15.38 -1.92
CA ILE A 65 15.10 15.47 -1.41
C ILE A 65 15.07 15.27 0.11
N LYS A 66 15.78 14.27 0.61
CA LYS A 66 15.82 13.99 2.05
C LYS A 66 16.38 15.15 2.84
N GLU A 67 17.52 15.69 2.43
CA GLU A 67 18.17 16.83 3.08
C GLU A 67 17.28 18.07 3.03
N GLU A 68 16.66 18.34 1.90
CA GLU A 68 15.73 19.46 1.71
C GLU A 68 14.52 19.36 2.64
N VAL A 69 13.90 18.18 2.72
CA VAL A 69 12.68 17.97 3.49
C VAL A 69 12.94 17.92 4.99
N GLU A 70 13.98 17.20 5.44
CA GLU A 70 14.26 16.96 6.85
C GLU A 70 15.01 18.14 7.51
N THR A 71 15.78 18.92 6.74
CA THR A 71 16.42 20.12 7.26
C THR A 71 15.48 21.31 7.20
N SER A 72 15.56 22.18 8.19
CA SER A 72 14.64 23.30 8.40
C SER A 72 14.77 24.49 7.42
N VAL A 73 15.31 24.26 6.23
CA VAL A 73 15.45 25.32 5.20
C VAL A 73 14.11 25.96 4.83
N PHE A 74 13.01 25.21 4.98
CA PHE A 74 11.65 25.73 4.80
C PHE A 74 11.07 26.48 6.00
N ASN A 75 11.79 26.59 7.11
CA ASN A 75 11.28 27.24 8.34
C ASN A 75 11.31 28.78 8.31
N PHE A 76 11.60 29.39 7.18
CA PHE A 76 11.46 30.85 7.05
C PHE A 76 10.01 31.22 6.78
N ASN A 77 9.17 31.24 7.83
CA ASN A 77 7.84 31.86 7.89
C ASN A 77 6.78 31.38 6.89
N LYS A 78 6.92 30.19 6.29
CA LYS A 78 5.86 29.57 5.48
C LYS A 78 5.53 28.19 5.99
N GLU A 79 4.26 27.98 6.28
CA GLU A 79 3.70 26.66 6.56
C GLU A 79 4.02 25.69 5.41
N PHE A 80 4.67 24.56 5.73
CA PHE A 80 4.94 23.54 4.75
C PHE A 80 3.62 22.87 4.34
N LYS A 81 3.34 22.86 3.04
CA LYS A 81 2.18 22.18 2.45
C LYS A 81 2.67 21.07 1.54
N LEU A 82 2.45 19.82 1.95
CA LEU A 82 2.89 18.65 1.19
C LEU A 82 2.34 18.67 -0.24
N GLU A 83 1.06 19.01 -0.41
CA GLU A 83 0.44 19.07 -1.74
C GLU A 83 1.11 20.10 -2.68
N ALA A 84 1.54 21.23 -2.15
CA ALA A 84 2.26 22.24 -2.95
C ALA A 84 3.68 21.79 -3.28
N TYR A 85 4.36 21.13 -2.32
CA TYR A 85 5.71 20.61 -2.50
C TYR A 85 5.78 19.55 -3.59
N ILE A 86 4.88 18.58 -3.59
CA ILE A 86 4.92 17.46 -4.54
C ILE A 86 4.58 17.88 -5.98
N LYS A 87 3.87 19.00 -6.19
CA LYS A 87 3.48 19.48 -7.53
C LYS A 87 4.64 19.91 -8.42
N VAL A 88 5.81 20.20 -7.84
CA VAL A 88 7.00 20.58 -8.62
C VAL A 88 7.73 19.37 -9.22
N TYR A 89 7.40 18.19 -8.77
CA TYR A 89 7.99 16.94 -9.25
C TYR A 89 7.23 16.41 -10.46
N ALA A 90 7.91 16.33 -11.59
CA ALA A 90 7.37 15.92 -12.89
C ALA A 90 8.34 14.99 -13.62
N ASN A 91 8.00 14.59 -14.84
CA ASN A 91 8.78 13.70 -15.70
C ASN A 91 8.99 12.31 -15.08
N GLU A 92 10.24 11.89 -14.90
CA GLU A 92 10.58 10.56 -14.37
C GLU A 92 10.26 10.42 -12.87
N PHE A 93 10.31 11.50 -12.12
CA PHE A 93 10.09 11.49 -10.66
C PHE A 93 8.78 12.17 -10.32
N ARG A 94 7.76 11.40 -9.97
CA ARG A 94 6.43 11.94 -9.63
C ARG A 94 5.96 11.40 -8.30
N PHE A 95 5.41 12.29 -7.49
CA PHE A 95 4.69 11.86 -6.30
C PHE A 95 3.27 11.41 -6.64
N SER A 96 2.77 10.45 -5.88
CA SER A 96 1.35 10.12 -5.86
C SER A 96 0.53 11.31 -5.31
N SER A 97 -0.80 11.25 -5.42
CA SER A 97 -1.66 12.16 -4.67
C SER A 97 -1.35 12.07 -3.17
N VAL A 98 -1.52 13.19 -2.46
CA VAL A 98 -1.42 13.23 -1.00
C VAL A 98 -2.49 12.34 -0.40
N LYS A 99 -2.08 11.53 0.56
CA LYS A 99 -2.92 10.67 1.37
C LYS A 99 -2.77 11.10 2.82
N SER A 100 -3.81 10.90 3.63
CA SER A 100 -3.76 11.22 5.04
C SER A 100 -4.26 10.07 5.89
N LEU A 101 -3.74 9.97 7.09
CA LEU A 101 -4.21 9.06 8.11
C LEU A 101 -3.96 9.64 9.51
N ASN A 102 -4.74 9.18 10.46
CA ASN A 102 -4.51 9.49 11.86
C ASN A 102 -3.82 8.28 12.52
N VAL A 103 -2.84 8.55 13.37
CA VAL A 103 -2.06 7.52 14.08
C VAL A 103 -1.93 7.86 15.56
N ASP A 104 -1.74 6.84 16.39
CA ASP A 104 -1.37 7.05 17.78
C ASP A 104 0.05 7.65 17.88
N GLU A 105 0.30 8.51 18.87
CA GLU A 105 1.61 9.13 19.11
C GLU A 105 2.74 8.12 19.38
N LYS A 106 2.38 6.92 19.84
CA LYS A 106 3.33 5.82 20.11
C LYS A 106 3.68 5.00 18.88
N GLU A 107 2.97 5.19 17.77
CA GLU A 107 3.18 4.40 16.55
C GLU A 107 4.31 4.97 15.69
N ASN A 108 5.14 4.10 15.14
CA ASN A 108 6.15 4.45 14.17
C ASN A 108 5.59 4.37 12.74
N TYR A 109 4.73 5.32 12.39
CA TYR A 109 4.06 5.40 11.09
C TYR A 109 5.06 5.43 9.92
N VAL A 110 6.23 6.04 10.11
CA VAL A 110 7.27 6.10 9.08
C VAL A 110 7.77 4.69 8.73
N GLU A 111 8.07 3.89 9.76
CA GLU A 111 8.55 2.52 9.57
C GLU A 111 7.46 1.62 9.00
N ASP A 112 6.24 1.71 9.55
CA ASP A 112 5.13 0.84 9.19
C ASP A 112 4.69 1.05 7.73
N LEU A 113 4.52 2.30 7.30
CA LEU A 113 4.17 2.61 5.90
C LEU A 113 5.34 2.33 4.94
N SER A 114 6.58 2.58 5.37
CA SER A 114 7.75 2.24 4.54
C SER A 114 7.83 0.74 4.26
N LYS A 115 7.46 -0.13 5.20
CA LYS A 115 7.40 -1.59 4.99
C LYS A 115 6.36 -2.00 3.94
N ILE A 116 5.33 -1.20 3.72
CA ILE A 116 4.32 -1.43 2.68
C ILE A 116 4.83 -0.92 1.33
N TYR A 117 5.13 0.37 1.26
CA TYR A 117 5.43 1.04 -0.02
C TYR A 117 6.81 0.68 -0.57
N LEU A 118 7.81 0.52 0.31
CA LEU A 118 9.18 0.15 -0.05
C LEU A 118 9.48 -1.34 0.27
N LYS A 119 8.45 -2.17 0.25
CA LYS A 119 8.51 -3.59 0.58
C LYS A 119 9.66 -4.33 -0.09
N TYR A 120 9.94 -4.02 -1.33
CA TYR A 120 10.96 -4.71 -2.11
C TYR A 120 12.38 -4.22 -1.86
N ASP A 121 12.55 -3.15 -1.13
CA ASP A 121 13.84 -2.71 -0.59
C ASP A 121 14.30 -3.60 0.58
N LEU A 122 13.35 -4.27 1.22
CA LEU A 122 13.61 -5.17 2.34
C LEU A 122 13.98 -6.58 1.87
N ALA A 123 14.88 -7.23 2.59
CA ALA A 123 15.14 -8.67 2.41
C ALA A 123 13.85 -9.48 2.63
N LYS A 124 13.67 -10.59 1.94
CA LYS A 124 12.45 -11.42 2.02
C LYS A 124 12.07 -11.82 3.45
N SER A 125 13.07 -12.02 4.33
CA SER A 125 12.85 -12.34 5.75
C SER A 125 12.34 -11.17 6.59
N GLN A 126 12.53 -9.94 6.13
CA GLN A 126 12.15 -8.70 6.84
C GLN A 126 10.82 -8.13 6.35
N ARG A 127 10.27 -8.68 5.26
CA ARG A 127 8.97 -8.26 4.74
C ARG A 127 7.86 -8.73 5.65
N LEU A 128 6.82 -7.92 5.76
CA LEU A 128 5.63 -8.25 6.51
C LEU A 128 5.08 -9.62 6.07
N ASN A 129 4.73 -10.44 7.04
CA ASN A 129 3.97 -11.67 6.78
C ASN A 129 2.46 -11.38 6.90
N GLY A 130 1.62 -12.29 6.41
CA GLY A 130 0.17 -12.07 6.38
C GLY A 130 -0.47 -11.77 7.75
N ASN A 131 0.14 -12.19 8.87
CA ASN A 131 -0.35 -11.84 10.21
C ASN A 131 0.05 -10.41 10.60
N GLU A 132 1.23 -9.98 10.22
CA GLU A 132 1.71 -8.60 10.44
C GLU A 132 0.95 -7.62 9.56
N GLU A 133 0.64 -7.99 8.32
CA GLU A 133 -0.24 -7.22 7.42
C GLU A 133 -1.63 -7.03 8.03
N LYS A 134 -2.23 -8.09 8.59
CA LYS A 134 -3.50 -7.99 9.30
C LYS A 134 -3.42 -7.03 10.49
N LYS A 135 -2.39 -7.18 11.34
CA LYS A 135 -2.20 -6.28 12.48
C LYS A 135 -2.05 -4.81 12.06
N LEU A 136 -1.35 -4.58 10.95
CA LEU A 136 -1.16 -3.23 10.43
C LEU A 136 -2.47 -2.63 9.92
N ILE A 137 -3.25 -3.37 9.11
CA ILE A 137 -4.58 -2.94 8.65
C ILE A 137 -5.47 -2.64 9.86
N ARG A 138 -5.49 -3.52 10.86
CA ARG A 138 -6.26 -3.31 12.07
C ARG A 138 -5.89 -1.99 12.78
N ARG A 139 -4.59 -1.72 12.97
CA ARG A 139 -4.12 -0.46 13.59
C ARG A 139 -4.57 0.77 12.80
N VAL A 140 -4.50 0.70 11.47
CA VAL A 140 -4.95 1.81 10.61
C VAL A 140 -6.46 2.03 10.73
N LEU A 141 -7.26 0.96 10.78
CA LEU A 141 -8.71 1.08 11.01
C LEU A 141 -9.00 1.75 12.37
N GLU A 142 -8.36 1.27 13.43
CA GLU A 142 -8.52 1.80 14.79
C GLU A 142 -8.08 3.27 14.89
N ALA A 143 -6.92 3.61 14.30
CA ALA A 143 -6.39 4.97 14.32
C ALA A 143 -7.26 5.99 13.57
N ASN A 144 -7.98 5.54 12.54
CA ASN A 144 -8.92 6.38 11.79
C ASN A 144 -10.36 6.30 12.32
N SER A 145 -10.56 5.70 13.48
CA SER A 145 -11.88 5.53 14.11
C SER A 145 -12.91 4.83 13.21
N LEU A 146 -12.44 3.95 12.33
CA LEU A 146 -13.28 3.16 11.45
C LEU A 146 -13.82 1.95 12.21
N GLU A 147 -15.12 1.86 12.33
CA GLU A 147 -15.77 0.69 12.92
C GLU A 147 -15.58 -0.53 12.01
N TYR A 148 -15.04 -1.60 12.54
CA TYR A 148 -14.86 -2.85 11.82
C TYR A 148 -15.35 -4.04 12.63
N SER A 149 -15.71 -5.11 11.94
CA SER A 149 -16.06 -6.40 12.52
C SER A 149 -15.19 -7.51 11.93
N THR A 150 -14.90 -8.50 12.75
CA THR A 150 -14.29 -9.77 12.34
C THR A 150 -15.28 -10.93 12.46
N GLN A 151 -16.55 -10.62 12.70
CA GLN A 151 -17.61 -11.62 12.78
C GLN A 151 -17.85 -12.25 11.42
N LYS A 152 -18.35 -13.47 11.45
CA LYS A 152 -18.72 -14.19 10.24
C LYS A 152 -19.95 -13.55 9.58
N VAL A 153 -19.94 -13.53 8.27
CA VAL A 153 -21.09 -13.08 7.46
C VAL A 153 -21.93 -14.29 7.10
N SER A 154 -23.25 -14.17 7.22
CA SER A 154 -24.16 -15.23 6.78
C SER A 154 -24.22 -15.26 5.26
N GLY A 155 -23.91 -16.40 4.67
CA GLY A 155 -24.09 -16.66 3.25
C GLY A 155 -25.55 -17.01 2.91
N PRO A 156 -25.88 -17.06 1.61
CA PRO A 156 -27.24 -17.35 1.14
C PRO A 156 -27.72 -18.76 1.49
N TYR A 157 -26.81 -19.70 1.71
CA TYR A 157 -27.12 -21.09 2.09
C TYR A 157 -27.11 -21.34 3.59
N LYS A 158 -27.19 -20.28 4.42
CA LYS A 158 -27.09 -20.33 5.89
C LYS A 158 -25.71 -20.80 6.37
N ASP A 159 -24.72 -20.72 5.53
CA ASP A 159 -23.32 -20.94 5.85
C ASP A 159 -22.70 -19.69 6.48
N GLU A 160 -21.59 -19.89 7.17
CA GLU A 160 -20.84 -18.82 7.84
C GLU A 160 -19.55 -18.54 7.09
N ILE A 161 -19.44 -17.35 6.50
CA ILE A 161 -18.30 -16.92 5.72
C ILE A 161 -17.39 -16.02 6.58
N SER A 162 -16.10 -16.38 6.68
CA SER A 162 -15.11 -15.63 7.48
C SER A 162 -14.27 -14.72 6.60
N PHE A 163 -14.55 -13.42 6.65
CA PHE A 163 -13.68 -12.38 6.13
C PHE A 163 -12.64 -11.95 7.18
N ASP A 164 -11.56 -11.33 6.74
CA ASP A 164 -10.55 -10.82 7.69
C ASP A 164 -11.07 -9.56 8.38
N TYR A 165 -11.78 -8.69 7.64
CA TYR A 165 -12.47 -7.51 8.18
C TYR A 165 -13.76 -7.25 7.42
N GLN A 166 -14.72 -6.65 8.12
CA GLN A 166 -15.91 -6.04 7.54
C GLN A 166 -15.96 -4.59 8.01
N VAL A 167 -15.96 -3.64 7.09
CA VAL A 167 -16.06 -2.20 7.35
C VAL A 167 -17.28 -1.67 6.63
N GLY A 168 -18.33 -1.31 7.38
CA GLY A 168 -19.61 -0.94 6.80
C GLY A 168 -20.16 -2.05 5.89
N ASN A 169 -20.35 -1.75 4.61
CA ASN A 169 -20.83 -2.70 3.60
C ASN A 169 -19.73 -3.44 2.82
N VAL A 170 -18.46 -3.25 3.20
CA VAL A 170 -17.29 -3.82 2.51
C VAL A 170 -16.74 -5.00 3.30
N CYS A 171 -16.67 -6.18 2.68
CA CYS A 171 -16.03 -7.37 3.20
C CYS A 171 -14.62 -7.50 2.61
N ILE A 172 -13.61 -7.57 3.46
CA ILE A 172 -12.20 -7.58 3.09
C ILE A 172 -11.59 -8.95 3.37
N LYS A 173 -10.96 -9.54 2.36
CA LYS A 173 -10.19 -10.78 2.49
C LYS A 173 -8.76 -10.56 2.05
N LEU A 174 -7.83 -10.93 2.93
CA LEU A 174 -6.40 -10.84 2.66
C LEU A 174 -5.88 -12.16 2.09
N PHE A 175 -5.15 -12.07 1.00
CA PHE A 175 -4.49 -13.19 0.36
C PHE A 175 -2.98 -13.05 0.51
N SER A 176 -2.36 -14.00 1.20
CA SER A 176 -0.91 -14.19 1.17
C SER A 176 -0.57 -15.38 0.28
N PHE A 177 0.24 -15.14 -0.73
CA PHE A 177 0.68 -16.18 -1.67
C PHE A 177 2.04 -16.76 -1.31
N LYS A 178 2.75 -16.16 -0.37
CA LYS A 178 4.11 -16.55 0.03
C LYS A 178 4.17 -17.99 0.50
N GLY A 179 5.04 -18.78 -0.13
CA GLY A 179 5.30 -20.18 0.25
C GLY A 179 4.16 -21.17 0.00
N LYS A 180 3.12 -20.76 -0.76
CA LYS A 180 1.98 -21.64 -1.06
C LYS A 180 2.10 -22.30 -2.43
N ASN A 181 1.68 -23.55 -2.54
CA ASN A 181 1.61 -24.27 -3.80
C ASN A 181 0.54 -23.66 -4.72
N LEU A 182 0.88 -23.47 -6.00
CA LEU A 182 0.02 -22.87 -7.02
C LEU A 182 -1.37 -23.52 -7.10
N LYS A 183 -1.46 -24.84 -7.10
CA LYS A 183 -2.75 -25.57 -7.16
C LYS A 183 -3.66 -25.18 -5.99
N ARG A 184 -3.08 -25.04 -4.79
CA ARG A 184 -3.80 -24.67 -3.57
C ARG A 184 -4.29 -23.21 -3.64
N VAL A 185 -3.44 -22.32 -4.17
CA VAL A 185 -3.78 -20.90 -4.35
C VAL A 185 -4.91 -20.74 -5.37
N ILE A 186 -4.82 -21.40 -6.53
CA ILE A 186 -5.88 -21.39 -7.55
C ILE A 186 -7.19 -21.97 -7.00
N GLY A 187 -7.14 -23.07 -6.24
CA GLY A 187 -8.32 -23.63 -5.58
C GLY A 187 -8.99 -22.64 -4.63
N SER A 188 -8.19 -21.99 -3.79
CA SER A 188 -8.67 -20.94 -2.87
C SER A 188 -9.23 -19.73 -3.62
N ALA A 189 -8.56 -19.27 -4.69
CA ALA A 189 -9.04 -18.15 -5.49
C ALA A 189 -10.40 -18.44 -6.15
N ARG A 190 -10.60 -19.65 -6.68
CA ARG A 190 -11.89 -20.08 -7.24
C ARG A 190 -12.98 -20.11 -6.20
N GLN A 191 -12.70 -20.70 -5.01
CA GLN A 191 -13.64 -20.72 -3.90
C GLN A 191 -14.05 -19.31 -3.48
N TRP A 192 -13.09 -18.40 -3.32
CA TRP A 192 -13.38 -17.03 -2.91
C TRP A 192 -14.04 -16.20 -4.00
N SER A 193 -13.76 -16.45 -5.28
CA SER A 193 -14.47 -15.84 -6.40
C SER A 193 -15.94 -16.26 -6.41
N PHE A 194 -16.24 -17.52 -6.09
CA PHE A 194 -17.61 -18.02 -5.95
C PHE A 194 -18.32 -17.37 -4.76
N VAL A 195 -17.68 -17.34 -3.58
CA VAL A 195 -18.20 -16.65 -2.39
C VAL A 195 -18.50 -15.18 -2.68
N ALA A 196 -17.63 -14.49 -3.42
CA ALA A 196 -17.85 -13.09 -3.77
C ALA A 196 -19.08 -12.90 -4.68
N ASP A 197 -19.34 -13.84 -5.60
CA ASP A 197 -20.52 -13.86 -6.44
C ASP A 197 -21.80 -14.02 -5.60
N GLU A 198 -21.80 -14.99 -4.69
CA GLU A 198 -22.95 -15.30 -3.83
C GLU A 198 -23.40 -14.15 -2.92
N ILE A 199 -22.45 -13.38 -2.39
CA ILE A 199 -22.76 -12.28 -1.47
C ILE A 199 -22.71 -10.89 -2.13
N GLY A 200 -22.32 -10.82 -3.40
CA GLY A 200 -22.09 -9.58 -4.13
C GLY A 200 -23.30 -8.65 -4.24
N GLU A 201 -24.53 -9.19 -4.17
CA GLU A 201 -25.75 -8.40 -4.12
C GLU A 201 -25.96 -7.68 -2.77
N GLN A 202 -25.44 -8.25 -1.68
CA GLN A 202 -25.64 -7.76 -0.32
C GLN A 202 -24.44 -6.97 0.21
N LYS A 203 -23.22 -7.37 -0.18
CA LYS A 203 -21.96 -6.84 0.32
C LYS A 203 -20.96 -6.62 -0.80
N LYS A 204 -20.16 -5.55 -0.73
CA LYS A 204 -19.01 -5.36 -1.61
C LYS A 204 -17.85 -6.20 -1.12
N VAL A 205 -17.28 -7.04 -1.98
CA VAL A 205 -16.10 -7.85 -1.65
C VAL A 205 -14.85 -7.22 -2.21
N VAL A 206 -13.84 -7.12 -1.37
CA VAL A 206 -12.50 -6.62 -1.75
C VAL A 206 -11.46 -7.65 -1.33
N PHE A 207 -10.69 -8.09 -2.30
CA PHE A 207 -9.54 -8.95 -2.09
C PHE A 207 -8.26 -8.10 -2.09
N ILE A 208 -7.48 -8.21 -1.02
CA ILE A 208 -6.20 -7.54 -0.91
C ILE A 208 -5.12 -8.61 -0.88
N TYR A 209 -4.09 -8.47 -1.72
CA TYR A 209 -3.04 -9.46 -1.81
C TYR A 209 -1.66 -8.86 -1.58
N ASP A 210 -0.78 -9.70 -1.00
CA ASP A 210 0.65 -9.43 -0.97
C ASP A 210 1.25 -9.75 -2.36
N SER A 211 2.15 -8.90 -2.82
CA SER A 211 2.81 -9.06 -4.13
C SER A 211 4.05 -9.97 -4.09
N ASP A 212 4.22 -10.79 -3.03
CA ASP A 212 5.41 -11.66 -2.85
C ASP A 212 5.33 -12.99 -3.60
N TYR A 213 4.50 -13.09 -4.63
CA TYR A 213 4.48 -14.28 -5.47
C TYR A 213 5.57 -14.19 -6.53
N GLU A 214 6.47 -15.20 -6.56
CA GLU A 214 7.65 -15.20 -7.44
C GLU A 214 7.32 -15.46 -8.91
N ASP A 215 6.16 -16.04 -9.18
CA ASP A 215 5.71 -16.40 -10.53
C ASP A 215 4.62 -15.44 -10.99
N ILE A 216 5.03 -14.37 -11.66
CA ILE A 216 4.16 -13.29 -12.13
C ILE A 216 3.09 -13.84 -13.10
N SER A 217 3.44 -14.81 -13.97
CA SER A 217 2.48 -15.36 -14.93
C SER A 217 1.32 -16.09 -14.26
N ASN A 218 1.59 -16.77 -13.15
CA ASN A 218 0.57 -17.43 -12.35
C ASN A 218 -0.20 -16.46 -11.45
N LEU A 219 0.41 -15.34 -11.04
CA LEU A 219 -0.27 -14.28 -10.29
C LEU A 219 -1.38 -13.65 -11.14
N ASP A 220 -1.13 -13.37 -12.41
CA ASP A 220 -2.13 -12.81 -13.33
C ASP A 220 -3.36 -13.70 -13.47
N ILE A 221 -3.15 -15.03 -13.53
CA ILE A 221 -4.24 -16.01 -13.55
C ILE A 221 -5.07 -15.93 -12.27
N ILE A 222 -4.43 -15.84 -11.11
CA ILE A 222 -5.10 -15.75 -9.81
C ILE A 222 -5.90 -14.46 -9.70
N ILE A 223 -5.30 -13.32 -10.06
CA ILE A 223 -5.96 -12.02 -10.09
C ILE A 223 -7.17 -12.06 -11.02
N LYS A 224 -7.03 -12.62 -12.22
CA LYS A 224 -8.13 -12.75 -13.18
C LYS A 224 -9.29 -13.60 -12.65
N ILE A 225 -9.02 -14.64 -11.86
CA ILE A 225 -10.06 -15.45 -11.22
C ILE A 225 -10.80 -14.62 -10.15
N LEU A 226 -10.07 -13.93 -9.28
CA LEU A 226 -10.63 -13.14 -8.19
C LEU A 226 -11.39 -11.91 -8.68
N SER A 227 -10.90 -11.26 -9.75
CA SER A 227 -11.49 -10.02 -10.30
C SER A 227 -12.83 -10.23 -11.02
N LYS A 228 -13.32 -11.47 -11.15
CA LYS A 228 -14.61 -11.72 -11.81
C LYS A 228 -15.78 -11.10 -11.04
N ASN A 229 -15.75 -11.22 -9.73
CA ASN A 229 -16.89 -10.88 -8.87
C ASN A 229 -16.52 -9.99 -7.68
N ALA A 230 -15.27 -9.49 -7.64
CA ALA A 230 -14.78 -8.65 -6.57
C ALA A 230 -13.70 -7.69 -7.05
N LYS A 231 -13.46 -6.63 -6.29
CA LYS A 231 -12.33 -5.75 -6.49
C LYS A 231 -11.07 -6.41 -5.93
N VAL A 232 -9.99 -6.44 -6.71
CA VAL A 232 -8.70 -7.02 -6.30
C VAL A 232 -7.66 -5.91 -6.29
N LEU A 233 -6.98 -5.74 -5.16
CA LEU A 233 -6.05 -4.65 -4.93
C LEU A 233 -4.76 -5.18 -4.31
N LYS A 234 -3.63 -4.54 -4.61
CA LYS A 234 -2.40 -4.72 -3.84
C LYS A 234 -2.57 -4.15 -2.45
N LEU A 235 -1.69 -4.52 -1.52
CA LEU A 235 -1.81 -4.12 -0.12
C LEU A 235 -1.82 -2.59 0.07
N ASP A 236 -0.95 -1.86 -0.63
CA ASP A 236 -0.88 -0.40 -0.63
C ASP A 236 -2.16 0.26 -1.18
N GLU A 237 -2.64 -0.22 -2.33
CA GLU A 237 -3.90 0.24 -2.94
C GLU A 237 -5.12 -0.11 -2.07
N GLY A 238 -5.07 -1.29 -1.43
CA GLY A 238 -6.13 -1.77 -0.54
C GLY A 238 -6.26 -0.90 0.71
N MET A 239 -5.16 -0.46 1.29
CA MET A 239 -5.14 0.48 2.41
C MET A 239 -5.78 1.81 2.02
N ASP A 240 -5.39 2.36 0.86
CA ASP A 240 -5.97 3.58 0.33
C ASP A 240 -7.47 3.47 0.07
N TYR A 241 -7.88 2.33 -0.48
CA TYR A 241 -9.29 2.06 -0.75
C TYR A 241 -10.11 2.02 0.54
N ILE A 242 -9.62 1.33 1.57
CA ILE A 242 -10.29 1.25 2.88
C ILE A 242 -10.45 2.66 3.46
N LEU A 243 -9.38 3.45 3.48
CA LEU A 243 -9.42 4.80 4.03
C LEU A 243 -10.38 5.74 3.28
N LYS A 244 -10.50 5.60 1.94
CA LYS A 244 -11.38 6.47 1.13
C LYS A 244 -12.87 6.07 1.15
N GLN A 245 -13.16 4.77 1.30
CA GLN A 245 -14.54 4.27 1.19
C GLN A 245 -15.26 4.21 2.53
N CYS A 246 -14.52 4.27 3.61
CA CYS A 246 -15.02 4.02 4.96
C CYS A 246 -14.85 5.24 5.89
N SER A 247 -14.32 6.36 5.35
CA SER A 247 -14.20 7.64 6.06
C SER A 247 -15.50 8.47 5.97
#